data_98c9acdfce1f4daf5f1d8f3a52d92055
#
_entry.id   98c9acdfce1f4daf5f1d8f3a52d92055
#
_cell.length_a   1.000
_cell.length_b   1.000
_cell.length_c   1.000
_cell.angle_alpha   90.00
_cell.angle_beta   90.00
_cell.angle_gamma   90.00
#
_symmetry.space_group_name_H-M   'P 1'
#
loop_
_entity.id
_entity.type
_entity.pdbx_description
1 polymer ?
#
loop_
_entity_poly.entity_id
_entity_poly.type
_entity_poly.pdbx_seq_one_letter_code
_entity_poly.pdbx_strand_id
1 'polypeptide(L)'
;MGKFTLINKARSRIKVFEPFEDSSKNFSMINAILISYGFVLKRSSKAVMKGSRVESIEEARNKYKKLLDEGWEKTYRFNSFF
;
A
#
# COMPACT_ATOMS: atom_id res chain seq x y z
N MET A 1 2.17 -10.66 9.45
CA MET A 1 1.51 -9.44 9.01
C MET A 1 1.66 -9.29 7.50
N GLY A 2 0.56 -9.20 6.80
CA GLY A 2 0.59 -9.20 5.34
C GLY A 2 0.53 -7.82 4.73
N LYS A 3 0.48 -7.80 3.42
CA LYS A 3 0.28 -6.58 2.66
C LYS A 3 -1.20 -6.25 2.60
N PHE A 4 -1.50 -4.96 2.59
CA PHE A 4 -2.87 -4.48 2.39
C PHE A 4 -2.88 -3.60 1.14
N THR A 5 -3.74 -3.94 0.20
CA THR A 5 -3.89 -3.18 -1.03
C THR A 5 -5.23 -2.48 -1.03
N LEU A 6 -5.21 -1.18 -1.27
CA LEU A 6 -6.43 -0.38 -1.42
C LEU A 6 -6.55 0.07 -2.86
N ILE A 7 -7.78 0.09 -3.35
CA ILE A 7 -8.10 0.57 -4.68
C ILE A 7 -9.11 1.71 -4.55
N ASN A 8 -8.95 2.74 -5.36
CA ASN A 8 -9.85 3.89 -5.30
C ASN A 8 -11.22 3.54 -5.88
N LYS A 9 -12.19 4.42 -5.66
CA LYS A 9 -13.57 4.20 -6.09
C LYS A 9 -13.68 4.05 -7.61
N ALA A 10 -12.89 4.79 -8.35
CA ALA A 10 -12.86 4.71 -9.82
C ALA A 10 -12.11 3.47 -10.32
N ARG A 11 -11.50 2.71 -9.43
CA ARG A 11 -10.72 1.50 -9.73
C ARG A 11 -9.57 1.74 -10.70
N SER A 12 -8.98 2.93 -10.60
CA SER A 12 -7.90 3.38 -11.47
C SER A 12 -6.55 3.49 -10.76
N ARG A 13 -6.55 3.59 -9.43
CA ARG A 13 -5.32 3.75 -8.65
C ARG A 13 -5.30 2.78 -7.49
N ILE A 14 -4.09 2.33 -7.14
CA ILE A 14 -3.89 1.44 -6.00
C ILE A 14 -2.80 1.98 -5.09
N LYS A 15 -2.90 1.60 -3.82
CA LYS A 15 -1.83 1.82 -2.84
C LYS A 15 -1.65 0.53 -2.05
N VAL A 16 -0.39 0.15 -1.85
CA VAL A 16 -0.04 -1.07 -1.11
C VAL A 16 0.69 -0.67 0.16
N PHE A 17 0.17 -1.13 1.28
CA PHE A 17 0.76 -0.91 2.60
C PHE A 17 1.39 -2.21 3.06
N GLU A 18 2.69 -2.20 3.32
CA GLU A 18 3.37 -3.39 3.81
C GLU A 18 4.39 -3.04 4.89
N PRO A 19 4.65 -3.96 5.83
CA PRO A 19 5.65 -3.74 6.87
C PRO A 19 7.02 -3.49 6.24
N PHE A 20 7.73 -2.50 6.78
CA PHE A 20 9.08 -2.19 6.35
C PHE A 20 10.04 -2.42 7.51
N GLU A 21 11.02 -3.28 7.29
CA GLU A 21 12.04 -3.58 8.28
C GLU A 21 13.36 -2.98 7.84
N ASP A 22 13.93 -2.15 8.70
CA ASP A 22 15.23 -1.55 8.42
C ASP A 22 16.33 -2.50 8.91
N SER A 23 16.95 -3.21 7.98
CA SER A 23 17.97 -4.19 8.27
C SER A 23 19.28 -3.58 8.79
N SER A 24 19.44 -2.26 8.71
CA SER A 24 20.61 -1.59 9.25
C SER A 24 20.57 -1.46 10.76
N LYS A 25 19.43 -1.70 11.38
CA LYS A 25 19.27 -1.65 12.83
C LYS A 25 19.41 -3.03 13.43
N ASN A 26 19.96 -3.07 14.64
CA ASN A 26 20.20 -4.33 15.35
C ASN A 26 18.94 -5.01 15.88
N PHE A 27 17.78 -4.42 15.65
CA PHE A 27 16.52 -4.96 16.10
C PHE A 27 15.65 -5.31 14.91
N SER A 28 15.12 -6.53 14.90
CA SER A 28 14.17 -6.96 13.87
C SER A 28 12.75 -6.50 14.18
N MET A 29 12.61 -5.24 14.57
CA MET A 29 11.29 -4.66 14.85
C MET A 29 10.78 -3.92 13.62
N ILE A 30 9.53 -4.21 13.28
CA ILE A 30 8.84 -3.46 12.23
C ILE A 30 8.50 -2.11 12.81
N ASN A 31 9.18 -1.07 12.37
CA ASN A 31 8.97 0.27 12.89
C ASN A 31 8.44 1.24 11.83
N ALA A 32 8.16 0.75 10.63
CA ALA A 32 7.69 1.60 9.54
C ALA A 32 6.83 0.80 8.57
N ILE A 33 6.13 1.52 7.72
CA ILE A 33 5.30 0.94 6.68
C ILE A 33 5.77 1.49 5.34
N LEU A 34 6.00 0.60 4.39
CA LEU A 34 6.27 0.99 3.01
C LEU A 34 4.95 1.15 2.29
N ILE A 35 4.70 2.32 1.75
CA ILE A 35 3.50 2.60 0.99
C ILE A 35 3.91 2.74 -0.47
N SER A 36 3.49 1.80 -1.28
CA SER A 36 3.72 1.83 -2.73
C SER A 36 2.44 2.31 -3.41
N TYR A 37 2.59 3.05 -4.50
CA TYR A 37 1.42 3.58 -5.21
C TYR A 37 1.58 3.35 -6.71
N GLY A 38 0.45 3.21 -7.36
CA GLY A 38 0.44 2.97 -8.80
C GLY A 38 -0.96 3.11 -9.37
N PHE A 39 -1.12 2.67 -10.60
CA PHE A 39 -2.41 2.74 -11.28
C PHE A 39 -2.72 1.42 -11.96
N VAL A 40 -4.00 1.21 -12.23
CA VAL A 40 -4.52 0.00 -12.85
C VAL A 40 -4.76 0.25 -14.33
N LEU A 41 -4.26 -0.64 -15.16
CA LEU A 41 -4.49 -0.56 -16.61
C LEU A 41 -5.92 -1.00 -16.91
N LYS A 42 -6.62 -0.19 -17.71
CA LYS A 42 -8.07 -0.38 -17.96
C LYS A 42 -8.43 -1.74 -18.55
N ARG A 43 -7.58 -2.30 -19.38
CA ARG A 43 -7.88 -3.54 -20.11
C ARG A 43 -7.20 -4.77 -19.55
N SER A 44 -6.53 -4.65 -18.44
CA SER A 44 -5.89 -5.78 -17.82
C SER A 44 -6.05 -5.70 -16.32
N SER A 45 -5.89 -6.81 -15.64
CA SER A 45 -5.91 -6.82 -14.18
C SER A 45 -4.55 -6.49 -13.58
N LYS A 46 -3.66 -5.92 -14.39
CA LYS A 46 -2.31 -5.57 -13.96
C LYS A 46 -2.25 -4.15 -13.45
N ALA A 47 -1.43 -3.95 -12.44
CA ALA A 47 -1.15 -2.63 -11.90
C ALA A 47 0.27 -2.22 -12.26
N VAL A 48 0.46 -0.94 -12.55
CA VAL A 48 1.79 -0.37 -12.80
C VAL A 48 2.16 0.46 -11.60
N MET A 49 3.23 0.07 -10.91
CA MET A 49 3.68 0.79 -9.72
C MET A 49 4.56 1.97 -10.13
N LYS A 50 4.30 3.13 -9.56
CA LYS A 50 4.99 4.37 -9.88
C LYS A 50 6.07 4.72 -8.88
N GLY A 51 5.90 4.35 -7.62
CA GLY A 51 6.87 4.66 -6.60
C GLY A 51 6.43 4.19 -5.24
N SER A 52 7.27 4.46 -4.26
CA SER A 52 6.98 4.09 -2.88
C SER A 52 7.62 5.08 -1.93
N ARG A 53 7.16 5.09 -0.68
CA ARG A 53 7.73 5.89 0.38
C ARG A 53 7.55 5.17 1.70
N VAL A 54 8.45 5.45 2.63
CA VAL A 54 8.40 4.88 3.97
C VAL A 54 7.76 5.89 4.91
N GLU A 55 6.79 5.44 5.69
CA GLU A 55 6.08 6.26 6.67
C GLU A 55 6.13 5.58 8.02
N SER A 56 5.99 6.35 9.09
CA SER A 56 5.80 5.78 10.42
C SER A 56 4.50 4.99 10.47
N ILE A 57 4.41 4.06 11.42
CA ILE A 57 3.19 3.25 11.58
C ILE A 57 1.99 4.16 11.83
N GLU A 58 2.18 5.19 12.66
CA GLU A 58 1.09 6.12 12.98
C GLU A 58 0.61 6.89 11.75
N GLU A 59 1.55 7.43 10.98
CA GLU A 59 1.19 8.16 9.76
C GLU A 59 0.54 7.25 8.72
N ALA A 60 1.04 6.02 8.59
CA ALA A 60 0.47 5.05 7.68
C ALA A 60 -0.97 4.71 8.06
N ARG A 61 -1.25 4.55 9.36
CA ARG A 61 -2.61 4.30 9.84
C ARG A 61 -3.54 5.46 9.53
N ASN A 62 -3.07 6.67 9.72
CA ASN A 62 -3.87 7.87 9.42
C ASN A 62 -4.18 7.97 7.93
N LYS A 63 -3.20 7.69 7.09
CA LYS A 63 -3.42 7.68 5.64
C LYS A 63 -4.39 6.58 5.21
N TYR A 64 -4.26 5.40 5.80
CA TYR A 64 -5.14 4.28 5.53
C TYR A 64 -6.60 4.63 5.84
N LYS A 65 -6.84 5.18 7.03
CA LYS A 65 -8.18 5.61 7.44
C LYS A 65 -8.74 6.69 6.53
N LYS A 66 -7.90 7.66 6.15
CA LYS A 66 -8.30 8.73 5.26
C LYS A 66 -8.74 8.20 3.90
N LEU A 67 -7.98 7.25 3.35
CA LEU A 67 -8.32 6.65 2.07
C LEU A 67 -9.65 5.89 2.14
N LEU A 68 -9.89 5.14 3.22
CA LEU A 68 -11.18 4.46 3.40
C LEU A 68 -12.32 5.48 3.47
N ASP A 69 -12.11 6.60 4.16
CA ASP A 69 -13.12 7.66 4.24
C ASP A 69 -13.38 8.31 2.87
N GLU A 70 -12.38 8.30 1.99
CA GLU A 70 -12.53 8.82 0.63
C GLU A 70 -13.14 7.81 -0.34
N GLY A 71 -13.48 6.63 0.14
CA GLY A 71 -14.15 5.62 -0.68
C GLY A 71 -13.23 4.54 -1.25
N TRP A 72 -11.97 4.53 -0.86
CA TRP A 72 -11.07 3.44 -1.26
C TRP A 72 -11.48 2.16 -0.57
N GLU A 73 -11.31 1.04 -1.25
CA GLU A 73 -11.69 -0.27 -0.74
C GLU A 73 -10.50 -1.20 -0.70
N LYS A 74 -10.51 -2.11 0.27
CA LYS A 74 -9.49 -3.16 0.36
C LYS A 74 -9.70 -4.16 -0.76
N THR A 75 -8.62 -4.53 -1.43
CA THR A 75 -8.67 -5.52 -2.50
C THR A 75 -7.52 -6.51 -2.36
N TYR A 76 -7.76 -7.75 -2.73
CA TYR A 76 -6.74 -8.80 -2.77
C TYR A 76 -6.30 -9.13 -4.20
N ARG A 77 -6.93 -8.48 -5.17
CA ARG A 77 -6.76 -8.81 -6.58
C ARG A 77 -5.34 -8.58 -7.08
N PHE A 78 -4.66 -7.58 -6.54
CA PHE A 78 -3.34 -7.18 -7.02
C PHE A 78 -2.20 -7.57 -6.09
N ASN A 79 -2.48 -8.36 -5.06
CA ASN A 79 -1.45 -8.73 -4.09
C ASN A 79 -0.36 -9.63 -4.67
N SER A 80 -0.66 -10.36 -5.74
CA SER A 80 0.28 -11.27 -6.37
C SER A 80 1.35 -10.58 -7.22
N PHE A 81 1.23 -9.28 -7.42
CA PHE A 81 2.20 -8.53 -8.22
C PHE A 81 3.38 -8.00 -7.40
N PHE A 82 3.42 -8.29 -6.11
CA PHE A 82 4.45 -7.73 -5.22
C PHE A 82 5.26 -8.79 -4.49
#